data_1c4388eb581c2c17a354a435591c359a
#
_entry.id   1c4388eb581c2c17a354a435591c359a
#
_cell.length_a   1.000
_cell.length_b   1.000
_cell.length_c   1.000
_cell.angle_alpha   90.00
_cell.angle_beta   90.00
_cell.angle_gamma   90.00
#
_symmetry.space_group_name_H-M   'P 1'
#
loop_
_entity.id
_entity.type
_entity.pdbx_description
1 polymer ?
#
loop_
_entity_poly.entity_id
_entity_poly.type
_entity_poly.pdbx_seq_one_letter_code
_entity_poly.pdbx_strand_id
1 'polypeptide(L)'
;MGYTNSGLVAHCKAALKLKTVYMWGGLFREVTKGYIDQLSGIKGYQVQYPANRKVYLNGLVGKGYYGCDCVGLVKSYYFGGVGIAKNAKGYKGSLDYGVGSMYNAAKVKGKNADMPKKEGVLVMTADFGHVGVYIGNGEVVECTLSRFGDGVVKTKFSDRSWAWWCQCPVIEDDTGVTKTGVGLSTANYIEGKTNAVVNVRETASISGKIVAKLAKGVLVKLTGKTVNNGGYTWVEILHNGKTCYCDKKWINY
;
A
#
# COMPACT_ATOMS: atom_id res chain seq x y z
N MET A 1 2.14 -6.80 -18.71
CA MET A 1 1.55 -5.63 -18.03
C MET A 1 1.69 -5.87 -16.54
N GLY A 2 2.18 -4.86 -15.80
CA GLY A 2 2.28 -4.90 -14.34
C GLY A 2 0.91 -4.74 -13.67
N TYR A 3 0.82 -5.03 -12.39
CA TYR A 3 -0.35 -4.71 -11.58
C TYR A 3 -0.32 -3.22 -11.24
N THR A 4 -1.47 -2.52 -11.38
CA THR A 4 -1.57 -1.06 -11.21
C THR A 4 -2.65 -0.67 -10.21
N ASN A 5 -2.62 0.56 -9.70
CA ASN A 5 -3.66 1.09 -8.80
C ASN A 5 -5.04 1.10 -9.47
N SER A 6 -5.13 1.57 -10.71
CA SER A 6 -6.38 1.56 -11.47
C SER A 6 -6.91 0.15 -11.66
N GLY A 7 -6.03 -0.82 -11.92
CA GLY A 7 -6.38 -2.22 -12.00
C GLY A 7 -6.88 -2.80 -10.69
N LEU A 8 -6.27 -2.44 -9.54
CA LEU A 8 -6.77 -2.83 -8.21
C LEU A 8 -8.17 -2.27 -7.95
N VAL A 9 -8.40 -1.01 -8.31
CA VAL A 9 -9.72 -0.38 -8.17
C VAL A 9 -10.76 -1.09 -9.05
N ALA A 10 -10.41 -1.43 -10.29
CA ALA A 10 -11.29 -2.19 -11.18
C ALA A 10 -11.60 -3.58 -10.61
N HIS A 11 -10.61 -4.28 -10.05
CA HIS A 11 -10.78 -5.56 -9.36
C HIS A 11 -11.75 -5.45 -8.17
N CYS A 12 -11.58 -4.44 -7.32
CA CYS A 12 -12.48 -4.17 -6.19
C CYS A 12 -13.92 -3.87 -6.65
N LYS A 13 -14.08 -3.04 -7.68
CA LYS A 13 -15.40 -2.72 -8.26
C LYS A 13 -16.07 -3.97 -8.90
N ALA A 14 -15.28 -4.86 -9.49
CA ALA A 14 -15.78 -6.14 -10.00
C ALA A 14 -16.19 -7.08 -8.85
N ALA A 15 -15.42 -7.14 -7.77
CA ALA A 15 -15.71 -7.95 -6.59
C ALA A 15 -17.05 -7.60 -5.93
N LEU A 16 -17.45 -6.33 -5.95
CA LEU A 16 -18.76 -5.87 -5.45
C LEU A 16 -19.98 -6.48 -6.20
N LYS A 17 -19.76 -7.00 -7.41
CA LYS A 17 -20.82 -7.63 -8.22
C LYS A 17 -20.95 -9.13 -7.97
N LEU A 18 -20.08 -9.71 -7.16
CA LEU A 18 -20.05 -11.14 -6.86
C LEU A 18 -20.74 -11.42 -5.53
N LYS A 19 -21.22 -12.65 -5.37
CA LYS A 19 -21.63 -13.16 -4.06
C LYS A 19 -20.38 -13.44 -3.24
N THR A 20 -20.15 -12.67 -2.19
CA THR A 20 -18.95 -12.78 -1.38
C THR A 20 -19.29 -13.02 0.09
N VAL A 21 -18.35 -13.61 0.81
CA VAL A 21 -18.45 -13.85 2.24
C VAL A 21 -17.06 -13.68 2.87
N TYR A 22 -17.01 -13.09 4.06
CA TYR A 22 -15.76 -12.96 4.78
C TYR A 22 -15.24 -14.31 5.26
N MET A 23 -14.02 -14.65 4.90
CA MET A 23 -13.33 -15.86 5.36
C MET A 23 -11.90 -15.50 5.79
N TRP A 24 -11.61 -15.57 7.07
CA TRP A 24 -10.29 -15.26 7.63
C TRP A 24 -9.19 -16.09 6.96
N GLY A 25 -8.13 -15.43 6.46
CA GLY A 25 -7.06 -16.06 5.69
C GLY A 25 -7.44 -16.42 4.26
N GLY A 26 -8.64 -16.07 3.83
CA GLY A 26 -9.15 -16.38 2.49
C GLY A 26 -8.51 -15.52 1.40
N LEU A 27 -8.30 -16.12 0.21
CA LEU A 27 -7.68 -15.52 -0.97
C LEU A 27 -8.66 -15.43 -2.15
N PHE A 28 -9.89 -15.07 -1.90
CA PHE A 28 -10.94 -14.85 -2.90
C PHE A 28 -11.22 -16.08 -3.77
N ARG A 29 -11.41 -17.22 -3.11
CA ARG A 29 -11.73 -18.51 -3.74
C ARG A 29 -13.20 -18.83 -3.56
N GLU A 30 -13.71 -19.70 -4.45
CA GLU A 30 -15.05 -20.28 -4.29
C GLU A 30 -15.19 -20.98 -2.93
N VAL A 31 -16.33 -20.77 -2.26
CA VAL A 31 -16.64 -21.38 -0.98
C VAL A 31 -17.01 -22.86 -1.21
N THR A 32 -16.08 -23.72 -0.87
CA THR A 32 -16.24 -25.17 -0.89
C THR A 32 -16.01 -25.74 0.50
N LYS A 33 -16.55 -26.93 0.77
CA LYS A 33 -16.30 -27.63 2.04
C LYS A 33 -14.80 -27.78 2.30
N GLY A 34 -14.02 -28.21 1.29
CA GLY A 34 -12.57 -28.35 1.41
C GLY A 34 -11.86 -27.04 1.72
N TYR A 35 -12.35 -25.90 1.18
CA TYR A 35 -11.75 -24.59 1.49
C TYR A 35 -12.07 -24.14 2.91
N ILE A 36 -13.30 -24.37 3.40
CA ILE A 36 -13.68 -24.11 4.80
C ILE A 36 -12.82 -24.96 5.76
N ASP A 37 -12.70 -26.26 5.49
CA ASP A 37 -11.91 -27.19 6.31
C ASP A 37 -10.42 -26.81 6.30
N GLN A 38 -9.87 -26.44 5.14
CA GLN A 38 -8.48 -25.97 4.99
C GLN A 38 -8.21 -24.75 5.88
N LEU A 39 -9.02 -23.70 5.79
CA LEU A 39 -8.79 -22.47 6.56
C LEU A 39 -9.04 -22.68 8.04
N SER A 40 -10.13 -23.35 8.41
CA SER A 40 -10.47 -23.61 9.83
C SER A 40 -9.51 -24.59 10.51
N GLY A 41 -8.76 -25.38 9.76
CA GLY A 41 -7.73 -26.30 10.24
C GLY A 41 -6.37 -25.64 10.50
N ILE A 42 -6.14 -24.42 10.01
CA ILE A 42 -4.87 -23.71 10.24
C ILE A 42 -4.73 -23.36 11.72
N LYS A 43 -3.60 -23.71 12.32
CA LYS A 43 -3.30 -23.37 13.73
C LYS A 43 -3.42 -21.85 13.96
N GLY A 44 -4.23 -21.46 14.94
CA GLY A 44 -4.51 -20.07 15.27
C GLY A 44 -5.72 -19.45 14.52
N TYR A 45 -6.27 -20.12 13.51
CA TYR A 45 -7.45 -19.61 12.79
C TYR A 45 -8.77 -20.11 13.40
N GLN A 46 -8.75 -21.11 14.28
CA GLN A 46 -9.96 -21.78 14.83
C GLN A 46 -10.92 -20.79 15.50
N VAL A 47 -10.38 -19.77 16.16
CA VAL A 47 -11.18 -18.71 16.82
C VAL A 47 -12.03 -17.90 15.83
N GLN A 48 -11.62 -17.85 14.56
CA GLN A 48 -12.33 -17.15 13.49
C GLN A 48 -13.39 -18.05 12.81
N TYR A 49 -13.38 -19.36 13.13
CA TYR A 49 -14.27 -20.36 12.57
C TYR A 49 -15.02 -21.14 13.67
N PRO A 50 -15.76 -20.45 14.57
CA PRO A 50 -16.61 -21.16 15.54
C PRO A 50 -17.67 -21.99 14.85
N ALA A 51 -18.29 -22.91 15.58
CA ALA A 51 -19.23 -23.90 15.02
C ALA A 51 -20.35 -23.27 14.20
N ASN A 52 -20.98 -22.21 14.73
CA ASN A 52 -22.03 -21.46 14.02
C ASN A 52 -21.52 -20.84 12.70
N ARG A 53 -20.29 -20.30 12.68
CA ARG A 53 -19.68 -19.75 11.46
C ARG A 53 -19.44 -20.85 10.43
N LYS A 54 -18.94 -21.99 10.83
CA LYS A 54 -18.73 -23.13 9.93
C LYS A 54 -20.06 -23.65 9.36
N VAL A 55 -21.10 -23.74 10.19
CA VAL A 55 -22.46 -24.13 9.71
C VAL A 55 -22.94 -23.14 8.66
N TYR A 56 -22.84 -21.84 8.93
CA TYR A 56 -23.23 -20.80 7.98
C TYR A 56 -22.47 -20.92 6.66
N LEU A 57 -21.14 -21.01 6.71
CA LEU A 57 -20.29 -21.11 5.51
C LEU A 57 -20.60 -22.39 4.71
N ASN A 58 -20.81 -23.53 5.38
CA ASN A 58 -21.23 -24.77 4.71
C ASN A 58 -22.57 -24.62 4.00
N GLY A 59 -23.48 -23.81 4.53
CA GLY A 59 -24.75 -23.46 3.89
C GLY A 59 -24.60 -22.64 2.60
N LEU A 60 -23.41 -22.08 2.31
CA LEU A 60 -23.10 -21.32 1.10
C LEU A 60 -22.43 -22.17 0.00
N VAL A 61 -21.99 -23.39 0.32
CA VAL A 61 -21.33 -24.28 -0.63
C VAL A 61 -22.24 -24.57 -1.83
N GLY A 62 -21.70 -24.50 -3.03
CA GLY A 62 -22.43 -24.71 -4.29
C GLY A 62 -23.38 -23.57 -4.69
N LYS A 63 -23.42 -22.45 -3.95
CA LYS A 63 -24.28 -21.30 -4.24
C LYS A 63 -23.55 -20.15 -4.96
N GLY A 64 -22.32 -20.37 -5.43
CA GLY A 64 -21.53 -19.41 -6.19
C GLY A 64 -20.95 -18.27 -5.32
N TYR A 65 -20.71 -18.53 -4.03
CA TYR A 65 -20.05 -17.57 -3.14
C TYR A 65 -18.53 -17.68 -3.22
N TYR A 66 -17.85 -16.54 -3.09
CA TYR A 66 -16.40 -16.44 -2.98
C TYR A 66 -16.01 -15.93 -1.59
N GLY A 67 -14.99 -16.55 -0.99
CA GLY A 67 -14.50 -16.20 0.34
C GLY A 67 -13.14 -15.55 0.34
N CYS A 68 -13.01 -14.40 0.98
CA CYS A 68 -11.74 -13.74 1.25
C CYS A 68 -11.78 -12.99 2.59
N ASP A 69 -10.62 -12.60 3.11
CA ASP A 69 -10.51 -11.59 4.15
C ASP A 69 -10.17 -10.21 3.57
N CYS A 70 -9.96 -9.23 4.45
CA CYS A 70 -9.68 -7.86 4.05
C CYS A 70 -8.41 -7.73 3.20
N VAL A 71 -7.33 -8.38 3.58
CA VAL A 71 -6.08 -8.35 2.82
C VAL A 71 -6.11 -9.35 1.65
N GLY A 72 -6.89 -10.40 1.75
CA GLY A 72 -7.13 -11.37 0.68
C GLY A 72 -7.79 -10.76 -0.55
N LEU A 73 -8.67 -9.77 -0.35
CA LEU A 73 -9.25 -8.99 -1.45
C LEU A 73 -8.15 -8.28 -2.26
N VAL A 74 -7.18 -7.64 -1.58
CA VAL A 74 -6.05 -6.94 -2.22
C VAL A 74 -5.11 -7.95 -2.88
N LYS A 75 -4.74 -9.01 -2.14
CA LYS A 75 -3.79 -10.04 -2.62
C LYS A 75 -4.30 -10.79 -3.83
N SER A 76 -5.60 -11.07 -3.90
CA SER A 76 -6.19 -11.78 -5.03
C SER A 76 -5.93 -11.06 -6.36
N TYR A 77 -5.88 -9.73 -6.36
CA TYR A 77 -5.57 -8.96 -7.57
C TYR A 77 -4.20 -9.32 -8.14
N TYR A 78 -3.15 -9.24 -7.34
CA TYR A 78 -1.78 -9.49 -7.84
C TYR A 78 -1.40 -10.99 -7.84
N PHE A 79 -2.24 -11.85 -7.32
CA PHE A 79 -2.10 -13.29 -7.51
C PHE A 79 -2.84 -13.81 -8.76
N GLY A 80 -3.49 -12.95 -9.55
CA GLY A 80 -4.12 -13.30 -10.81
C GLY A 80 -5.65 -13.29 -10.81
N GLY A 81 -6.28 -12.79 -9.74
CA GLY A 81 -7.72 -12.56 -9.66
C GLY A 81 -8.49 -13.57 -8.82
N VAL A 82 -9.81 -13.57 -9.03
CA VAL A 82 -10.76 -14.44 -8.31
C VAL A 82 -10.50 -15.93 -8.63
N GLY A 83 -10.62 -16.78 -7.62
CA GLY A 83 -10.48 -18.23 -7.79
C GLY A 83 -9.05 -18.77 -7.63
N ILE A 84 -8.07 -17.93 -7.33
CA ILE A 84 -6.68 -18.36 -7.11
C ILE A 84 -6.59 -19.26 -5.88
N ALA A 85 -6.09 -20.46 -6.07
CA ALA A 85 -5.70 -21.35 -4.98
C ALA A 85 -4.30 -21.00 -4.46
N LYS A 86 -4.09 -21.11 -3.15
CA LYS A 86 -2.74 -21.16 -2.58
C LYS A 86 -2.00 -22.31 -3.30
N ASN A 87 -0.80 -22.09 -3.76
CA ASN A 87 0.00 -22.97 -4.62
C ASN A 87 -0.42 -23.00 -6.10
N ALA A 88 -1.42 -22.22 -6.54
CA ALA A 88 -1.71 -22.05 -7.96
C ALA A 88 -0.65 -21.16 -8.65
N LYS A 89 -0.55 -21.28 -9.99
CA LYS A 89 0.26 -20.38 -10.81
C LYS A 89 -0.18 -18.92 -10.55
N GLY A 90 0.71 -18.10 -10.05
CA GLY A 90 0.42 -16.72 -9.65
C GLY A 90 0.53 -16.48 -8.14
N TYR A 91 0.30 -17.49 -7.29
CA TYR A 91 0.58 -17.35 -5.86
C TYR A 91 2.09 -17.35 -5.60
N LYS A 92 2.57 -16.34 -4.85
CA LYS A 92 3.96 -16.23 -4.40
C LYS A 92 3.98 -16.02 -2.90
N GLY A 93 4.45 -16.99 -2.14
CA GLY A 93 4.49 -16.94 -0.66
C GLY A 93 5.25 -15.73 -0.11
N SER A 94 6.30 -15.26 -0.80
CA SER A 94 7.05 -14.06 -0.43
C SER A 94 6.23 -12.76 -0.55
N LEU A 95 5.10 -12.78 -1.23
CA LEU A 95 4.17 -11.66 -1.40
C LEU A 95 2.84 -11.89 -0.64
N ASP A 96 2.77 -12.94 0.18
CA ASP A 96 1.58 -13.24 1.01
C ASP A 96 1.60 -12.39 2.30
N TYR A 97 1.44 -11.09 2.11
CA TYR A 97 1.46 -10.12 3.20
C TYR A 97 0.21 -10.19 4.08
N GLY A 98 0.39 -10.02 5.40
CA GLY A 98 -0.65 -9.51 6.29
C GLY A 98 -0.75 -7.99 6.19
N VAL A 99 -1.75 -7.38 6.85
CA VAL A 99 -1.97 -5.92 6.78
C VAL A 99 -0.74 -5.13 7.24
N GLY A 100 -0.19 -5.45 8.41
CA GLY A 100 0.99 -4.75 8.96
C GLY A 100 2.25 -4.97 8.13
N SER A 101 2.50 -6.19 7.64
CA SER A 101 3.67 -6.46 6.79
C SER A 101 3.55 -5.80 5.42
N MET A 102 2.35 -5.67 4.86
CA MET A 102 2.08 -4.91 3.63
C MET A 102 2.41 -3.42 3.83
N TYR A 103 1.96 -2.82 4.94
CA TYR A 103 2.32 -1.45 5.29
C TYR A 103 3.84 -1.28 5.45
N ASN A 104 4.50 -2.20 6.16
CA ASN A 104 5.94 -2.12 6.40
C ASN A 104 6.75 -2.21 5.11
N ALA A 105 6.35 -3.08 4.17
CA ALA A 105 7.01 -3.26 2.87
C ALA A 105 6.76 -2.08 1.91
N ALA A 106 5.71 -1.29 2.13
CA ALA A 106 5.38 -0.16 1.25
C ALA A 106 6.43 0.95 1.31
N LYS A 107 6.85 1.43 0.15
CA LYS A 107 7.80 2.56 0.01
C LYS A 107 7.14 3.91 0.25
N VAL A 108 5.88 4.04 -0.18
CA VAL A 108 5.08 5.27 -0.04
C VAL A 108 3.93 4.99 0.92
N LYS A 109 3.94 5.64 2.07
CA LYS A 109 3.00 5.42 3.17
C LYS A 109 2.98 6.58 4.16
N GLY A 110 1.95 6.68 4.96
CA GLY A 110 1.81 7.75 5.95
C GLY A 110 0.64 7.55 6.91
N LYS A 111 0.38 8.60 7.69
CA LYS A 111 -0.80 8.70 8.56
C LYS A 111 -1.99 9.17 7.74
N ASN A 112 -3.21 8.89 8.22
CA ASN A 112 -4.43 9.28 7.52
C ASN A 112 -4.53 10.79 7.25
N ALA A 113 -3.96 11.63 8.10
CA ALA A 113 -3.98 13.10 7.94
C ALA A 113 -3.28 13.58 6.65
N ASP A 114 -2.29 12.84 6.17
CA ASP A 114 -1.51 13.15 4.95
C ASP A 114 -1.85 12.20 3.78
N MET A 115 -3.00 11.53 3.83
CA MET A 115 -3.41 10.60 2.79
C MET A 115 -3.67 11.32 1.46
N PRO A 116 -3.00 10.94 0.37
CA PRO A 116 -3.36 11.41 -0.96
C PRO A 116 -4.71 10.80 -1.34
N LYS A 117 -5.70 11.63 -1.67
CA LYS A 117 -7.05 11.16 -2.06
C LYS A 117 -7.05 10.58 -3.47
N LYS A 118 -6.14 9.62 -3.72
CA LYS A 118 -5.94 8.93 -5.00
C LYS A 118 -6.48 7.51 -4.96
N GLU A 119 -7.08 7.09 -6.04
CA GLU A 119 -7.63 5.74 -6.18
C GLU A 119 -6.52 4.66 -6.07
N GLY A 120 -6.84 3.52 -5.47
CA GLY A 120 -5.92 2.40 -5.28
C GLY A 120 -5.05 2.49 -4.03
N VAL A 121 -5.11 3.61 -3.28
CA VAL A 121 -4.46 3.72 -1.97
C VAL A 121 -5.10 2.75 -1.00
N LEU A 122 -4.28 2.02 -0.26
CA LEU A 122 -4.72 1.17 0.84
C LEU A 122 -4.88 2.00 2.11
N VAL A 123 -5.99 1.80 2.82
CA VAL A 123 -6.27 2.44 4.11
C VAL A 123 -6.39 1.39 5.20
N MET A 124 -5.83 1.65 6.38
CA MET A 124 -5.67 0.66 7.44
C MET A 124 -6.07 1.22 8.80
N THR A 125 -6.61 0.35 9.65
CA THR A 125 -6.90 0.67 11.06
C THR A 125 -5.63 0.83 11.88
N ALA A 126 -5.74 1.45 13.06
CA ALA A 126 -4.59 1.77 13.92
C ALA A 126 -3.79 0.53 14.37
N ASP A 127 -4.47 -0.57 14.59
CA ASP A 127 -3.94 -1.87 15.02
C ASP A 127 -3.46 -2.76 13.86
N PHE A 128 -3.57 -2.27 12.61
CA PHE A 128 -3.37 -3.08 11.40
C PHE A 128 -4.25 -4.35 11.34
N GLY A 129 -5.38 -4.34 12.05
CA GLY A 129 -6.34 -5.43 12.03
C GLY A 129 -7.22 -5.45 10.79
N HIS A 130 -7.26 -4.36 10.02
CA HIS A 130 -8.11 -4.24 8.85
C HIS A 130 -7.53 -3.34 7.77
N VAL A 131 -7.88 -3.63 6.51
CA VAL A 131 -7.48 -2.87 5.32
C VAL A 131 -8.64 -2.72 4.35
N GLY A 132 -8.73 -1.56 3.71
CA GLY A 132 -9.62 -1.27 2.59
C GLY A 132 -8.86 -0.63 1.44
N VAL A 133 -9.48 -0.58 0.28
CA VAL A 133 -8.97 0.09 -0.93
C VAL A 133 -9.78 1.35 -1.18
N TYR A 134 -9.14 2.50 -1.12
CA TYR A 134 -9.78 3.76 -1.48
C TYR A 134 -10.04 3.81 -2.99
N ILE A 135 -11.28 4.01 -3.39
CA ILE A 135 -11.70 3.97 -4.81
C ILE A 135 -12.13 5.33 -5.36
N GLY A 136 -11.71 6.42 -4.69
CA GLY A 136 -12.08 7.78 -5.06
C GLY A 136 -13.37 8.25 -4.36
N ASN A 137 -13.70 9.52 -4.51
CA ASN A 137 -14.95 10.15 -4.07
C ASN A 137 -15.34 9.91 -2.60
N GLY A 138 -14.37 9.67 -1.72
CA GLY A 138 -14.66 9.35 -0.32
C GLY A 138 -15.22 7.94 -0.09
N GLU A 139 -15.00 7.01 -1.03
CA GLU A 139 -15.45 5.64 -0.96
C GLU A 139 -14.30 4.66 -0.78
N VAL A 140 -14.57 3.57 -0.06
CA VAL A 140 -13.64 2.47 0.19
C VAL A 140 -14.34 1.15 -0.15
N VAL A 141 -13.61 0.23 -0.81
CA VAL A 141 -14.05 -1.17 -0.92
C VAL A 141 -13.22 -2.02 0.03
N GLU A 142 -13.87 -2.83 0.79
CA GLU A 142 -13.27 -3.68 1.81
C GLU A 142 -13.98 -5.04 1.88
N CYS A 143 -13.29 -6.07 2.34
CA CYS A 143 -13.93 -7.34 2.69
C CYS A 143 -14.00 -7.41 4.22
N THR A 144 -15.19 -7.51 4.78
CA THR A 144 -15.41 -7.38 6.23
C THR A 144 -16.48 -8.33 6.74
N LEU A 145 -16.39 -8.65 8.03
CA LEU A 145 -17.49 -9.23 8.81
C LEU A 145 -17.79 -8.24 9.94
N SER A 146 -18.75 -7.35 9.72
CA SER A 146 -19.06 -6.26 10.62
C SER A 146 -20.48 -5.73 10.40
N ARG A 147 -20.83 -4.62 11.07
CA ARG A 147 -22.11 -3.92 10.84
C ARG A 147 -22.33 -3.49 9.38
N PHE A 148 -21.29 -3.45 8.57
CA PHE A 148 -21.39 -3.04 7.17
C PHE A 148 -21.71 -4.22 6.23
N GLY A 149 -21.58 -5.45 6.71
CA GLY A 149 -21.89 -6.65 5.95
C GLY A 149 -20.96 -7.83 6.26
N ASP A 150 -21.15 -8.89 5.48
CA ASP A 150 -20.35 -10.12 5.52
C ASP A 150 -19.86 -10.42 4.10
N GLY A 151 -18.63 -9.99 3.80
CA GLY A 151 -18.03 -10.11 2.47
C GLY A 151 -17.49 -8.77 1.94
N VAL A 152 -17.43 -8.64 0.62
CA VAL A 152 -16.94 -7.42 -0.04
C VAL A 152 -18.07 -6.38 -0.08
N VAL A 153 -17.79 -5.23 0.51
CA VAL A 153 -18.74 -4.12 0.62
C VAL A 153 -18.08 -2.80 0.20
N LYS A 154 -18.91 -1.84 -0.17
CA LYS A 154 -18.51 -0.46 -0.38
C LYS A 154 -18.99 0.37 0.82
N THR A 155 -18.09 1.12 1.44
CA THR A 155 -18.35 1.99 2.59
C THR A 155 -17.88 3.40 2.29
N LYS A 156 -18.34 4.39 3.05
CA LYS A 156 -17.73 5.73 3.02
C LYS A 156 -16.42 5.69 3.79
N PHE A 157 -15.45 6.46 3.32
CA PHE A 157 -14.18 6.61 4.03
C PHE A 157 -14.36 7.06 5.48
N SER A 158 -15.37 7.91 5.74
CA SER A 158 -15.74 8.39 7.07
C SER A 158 -16.39 7.36 7.99
N ASP A 159 -16.82 6.22 7.47
CA ASP A 159 -17.51 5.19 8.26
C ASP A 159 -16.58 4.43 9.22
N ARG A 160 -15.27 4.53 8.99
CA ARG A 160 -14.22 3.88 9.79
C ARG A 160 -13.13 4.86 10.23
N SER A 161 -12.52 4.57 11.37
CA SER A 161 -11.33 5.28 11.86
C SER A 161 -10.07 4.72 11.20
N TRP A 162 -9.82 5.13 9.96
CA TRP A 162 -8.58 4.82 9.26
C TRP A 162 -7.43 5.62 9.88
N ALA A 163 -6.34 4.96 10.25
CA ALA A 163 -5.18 5.58 10.89
C ALA A 163 -3.98 5.72 9.95
N TRP A 164 -3.82 4.75 9.05
CA TRP A 164 -2.67 4.65 8.16
C TRP A 164 -3.11 4.48 6.71
N TRP A 165 -2.23 4.84 5.80
CA TRP A 165 -2.38 4.56 4.39
C TRP A 165 -1.06 4.12 3.77
N CYS A 166 -1.10 3.36 2.69
CA CYS A 166 0.07 3.08 1.87
C CYS A 166 -0.29 2.80 0.41
N GLN A 167 0.71 2.97 -0.46
CA GLN A 167 0.73 2.37 -1.78
C GLN A 167 1.01 0.88 -1.62
N CYS A 168 0.23 0.03 -2.28
CA CYS A 168 0.49 -1.42 -2.24
C CYS A 168 1.92 -1.72 -2.75
N PRO A 169 2.75 -2.47 -2.00
CA PRO A 169 4.18 -2.60 -2.31
C PRO A 169 4.50 -3.36 -3.60
N VAL A 170 3.54 -4.11 -4.14
CA VAL A 170 3.70 -4.94 -5.36
C VAL A 170 2.92 -4.41 -6.56
N ILE A 171 2.32 -3.23 -6.44
CA ILE A 171 1.48 -2.59 -7.45
C ILE A 171 2.14 -1.30 -7.91
N GLU A 172 2.23 -1.10 -9.22
CA GLU A 172 2.72 0.14 -9.82
C GLU A 172 1.70 1.26 -9.66
N ASP A 173 2.19 2.45 -9.34
CA ASP A 173 1.35 3.63 -9.23
C ASP A 173 1.11 4.26 -10.59
N ASP A 174 -0.11 4.13 -11.10
CA ASP A 174 -0.61 4.79 -12.31
C ASP A 174 -1.61 5.92 -12.00
N THR A 175 -1.83 6.24 -10.72
CA THR A 175 -2.78 7.26 -10.24
C THR A 175 -2.12 8.46 -9.57
N GLY A 176 -0.79 8.46 -9.47
CA GLY A 176 0.00 9.54 -8.87
C GLY A 176 -0.14 9.58 -7.35
N VAL A 177 -0.06 8.43 -6.68
CA VAL A 177 -0.02 8.31 -5.22
C VAL A 177 1.31 8.81 -4.71
N THR A 178 1.36 10.08 -4.35
CA THR A 178 2.50 10.68 -3.66
C THR A 178 2.12 11.00 -2.22
N LYS A 179 3.10 10.98 -1.33
CA LYS A 179 2.89 11.44 0.04
C LYS A 179 2.51 12.93 0.02
N THR A 180 1.21 13.25 0.22
CA THR A 180 0.79 14.65 0.42
C THR A 180 1.18 15.08 1.83
N GLY A 181 2.35 15.64 1.94
CA GLY A 181 2.86 16.08 3.23
C GLY A 181 4.27 16.61 3.14
N VAL A 182 4.64 17.02 2.00
CA VAL A 182 5.47 18.14 1.53
C VAL A 182 5.13 18.22 0.06
N GLY A 183 4.57 19.33 -0.40
CA GLY A 183 4.23 19.55 -1.79
C GLY A 183 5.44 19.35 -2.71
N LEU A 184 5.63 18.13 -3.14
CA LEU A 184 6.45 17.79 -4.26
C LEU A 184 5.49 17.33 -5.34
N SER A 185 5.03 18.31 -6.11
CA SER A 185 4.60 18.20 -7.49
C SER A 185 5.37 17.05 -8.17
N THR A 186 4.81 16.45 -9.23
CA THR A 186 5.58 15.76 -10.28
C THR A 186 6.60 16.74 -10.87
N ALA A 187 7.45 17.28 -10.02
CA ALA A 187 8.58 18.08 -10.41
C ALA A 187 9.52 17.11 -11.11
N ASN A 188 9.81 17.38 -12.36
CA ASN A 188 10.91 16.80 -13.08
C ASN A 188 12.15 16.93 -12.20
N TYR A 189 12.49 15.84 -11.46
CA TYR A 189 13.76 15.82 -10.76
C TYR A 189 14.86 15.83 -11.78
N ILE A 190 15.79 16.73 -11.62
CA ILE A 190 17.03 16.68 -12.36
C ILE A 190 17.89 15.60 -11.67
N GLU A 191 18.30 14.59 -12.40
CA GLU A 191 19.27 13.64 -11.87
C GLU A 191 20.65 14.29 -11.85
N GLY A 192 21.28 14.28 -10.69
CA GLY A 192 22.67 14.70 -10.54
C GLY A 192 23.51 13.58 -9.96
N LYS A 193 24.84 13.72 -10.09
CA LYS A 193 25.81 12.77 -9.56
C LYS A 193 26.87 13.51 -8.74
N THR A 194 27.17 13.01 -7.56
CA THR A 194 28.22 13.57 -6.72
C THR A 194 29.58 13.38 -7.40
N ASN A 195 30.39 14.43 -7.46
CA ASN A 195 31.76 14.40 -8.04
C ASN A 195 32.85 14.26 -6.97
N ALA A 196 32.48 14.35 -5.70
CA ALA A 196 33.34 14.12 -4.53
C ALA A 196 32.52 13.53 -3.36
N VAL A 197 33.14 13.33 -2.20
CA VAL A 197 32.41 13.08 -0.95
C VAL A 197 31.70 14.38 -0.55
N VAL A 198 30.37 14.31 -0.35
CA VAL A 198 29.53 15.47 -0.11
C VAL A 198 28.73 15.34 1.19
N ASN A 199 28.72 16.40 1.99
CA ASN A 199 27.81 16.49 3.14
C ASN A 199 26.40 16.88 2.68
N VAL A 200 25.41 16.10 3.12
CA VAL A 200 24.01 16.43 3.00
C VAL A 200 23.57 17.11 4.30
N ARG A 201 22.96 18.29 4.18
CA ARG A 201 22.59 19.13 5.32
C ARG A 201 21.08 19.36 5.39
N GLU A 202 20.59 19.54 6.60
CA GLU A 202 19.18 19.82 6.86
C GLU A 202 18.76 21.21 6.36
N THR A 203 19.69 22.17 6.33
CA THR A 203 19.48 23.55 5.85
C THR A 203 20.58 23.95 4.87
N ALA A 204 20.29 24.92 4.02
CA ALA A 204 21.24 25.50 3.05
C ALA A 204 22.27 26.39 3.74
N SER A 205 23.11 25.83 4.61
CA SER A 205 24.11 26.56 5.40
C SER A 205 25.25 25.62 5.80
N ILE A 206 26.49 26.18 5.91
CA ILE A 206 27.65 25.46 6.44
C ILE A 206 27.50 25.09 7.91
N SER A 207 26.70 25.83 8.68
CA SER A 207 26.32 25.52 10.05
C SER A 207 25.13 24.55 10.15
N GLY A 208 24.46 24.27 9.04
CA GLY A 208 23.33 23.31 9.00
C GLY A 208 23.77 21.91 9.41
N LYS A 209 22.95 21.23 10.21
CA LYS A 209 23.20 19.88 10.68
C LYS A 209 23.47 18.94 9.50
N ILE A 210 24.57 18.19 9.55
CA ILE A 210 24.86 17.15 8.57
C ILE A 210 23.96 15.94 8.88
N VAL A 211 23.13 15.57 7.92
CA VAL A 211 22.20 14.42 8.03
C VAL A 211 22.71 13.18 7.30
N ALA A 212 23.63 13.36 6.35
CA ALA A 212 24.31 12.25 5.65
C ALA A 212 25.62 12.73 5.02
N LYS A 213 26.48 11.75 4.66
CA LYS A 213 27.62 11.93 3.75
C LYS A 213 27.43 11.00 2.57
N LEU A 214 27.50 11.53 1.35
CA LEU A 214 27.43 10.76 0.12
C LEU A 214 28.84 10.60 -0.47
N ALA A 215 29.18 9.38 -0.88
CA ALA A 215 30.43 9.12 -1.57
C ALA A 215 30.41 9.74 -2.98
N LYS A 216 31.58 9.86 -3.61
CA LYS A 216 31.68 10.22 -5.04
C LYS A 216 30.93 9.20 -5.90
N GLY A 217 30.19 9.69 -6.89
CA GLY A 217 29.48 8.87 -7.86
C GLY A 217 28.03 8.47 -7.46
N VAL A 218 27.56 8.93 -6.31
CA VAL A 218 26.18 8.65 -5.87
C VAL A 218 25.19 9.51 -6.67
N LEU A 219 24.12 8.88 -7.17
CA LEU A 219 23.03 9.59 -7.83
C LEU A 219 22.19 10.32 -6.80
N VAL A 220 21.83 11.57 -7.07
CA VAL A 220 20.97 12.43 -6.26
C VAL A 220 19.84 13.00 -7.10
N LYS A 221 18.68 13.15 -6.49
CA LYS A 221 17.52 13.80 -7.11
C LYS A 221 17.45 15.25 -6.67
N LEU A 222 17.65 16.17 -7.61
CA LEU A 222 17.56 17.62 -7.37
C LEU A 222 16.13 18.11 -7.67
N THR A 223 15.65 19.02 -6.84
CA THR A 223 14.32 19.63 -7.03
C THR A 223 14.34 20.78 -8.04
N GLY A 224 15.51 21.15 -8.53
CA GLY A 224 15.73 22.34 -9.39
C GLY A 224 15.86 23.65 -8.61
N LYS A 225 15.65 23.65 -7.31
CA LYS A 225 15.83 24.85 -6.47
C LYS A 225 17.26 25.02 -6.00
N THR A 226 17.70 26.27 -5.98
CA THR A 226 19.00 26.67 -5.43
C THR A 226 18.83 27.79 -4.39
N VAL A 227 19.72 27.80 -3.39
CA VAL A 227 19.78 28.83 -2.35
C VAL A 227 21.21 29.31 -2.26
N ASN A 228 21.42 30.66 -2.34
CA ASN A 228 22.72 31.28 -2.09
C ASN A 228 22.80 31.69 -0.63
N ASN A 229 23.73 31.15 0.12
CA ASN A 229 23.93 31.49 1.52
C ASN A 229 25.39 31.26 1.94
N GLY A 230 25.97 32.26 2.65
CA GLY A 230 27.32 32.17 3.21
C GLY A 230 28.42 32.00 2.16
N GLY A 231 28.27 32.57 0.97
CA GLY A 231 29.24 32.42 -0.14
C GLY A 231 29.16 31.08 -0.90
N TYR A 232 28.18 30.25 -0.60
CA TYR A 232 27.93 28.96 -1.25
C TYR A 232 26.62 28.99 -2.02
N THR A 233 26.57 28.23 -3.12
CA THR A 233 25.29 27.89 -3.81
C THR A 233 24.90 26.51 -3.40
N TRP A 234 23.78 26.40 -2.72
CA TRP A 234 23.20 25.12 -2.27
C TRP A 234 22.17 24.64 -3.28
N VAL A 235 22.22 23.38 -3.63
CA VAL A 235 21.16 22.70 -4.38
C VAL A 235 20.27 21.95 -3.43
N GLU A 236 18.99 22.07 -3.65
CA GLU A 236 18.00 21.32 -2.91
C GLU A 236 17.87 19.91 -3.50
N ILE A 237 18.06 18.90 -2.67
CA ILE A 237 17.97 17.49 -3.02
C ILE A 237 16.91 16.76 -2.20
N LEU A 238 16.41 15.66 -2.72
CA LEU A 238 15.60 14.72 -1.96
C LEU A 238 16.48 13.59 -1.41
N HIS A 239 16.60 13.49 -0.10
CA HIS A 239 17.35 12.44 0.58
C HIS A 239 16.48 11.75 1.64
N ASN A 240 16.26 10.43 1.50
CA ASN A 240 15.39 9.63 2.39
C ASN A 240 13.99 10.26 2.58
N GLY A 241 13.41 10.78 1.49
CA GLY A 241 12.08 11.40 1.51
C GLY A 241 12.01 12.78 2.17
N LYS A 242 13.15 13.38 2.54
CA LYS A 242 13.23 14.72 3.11
C LYS A 242 13.97 15.66 2.17
N THR A 243 13.54 16.91 2.16
CA THR A 243 14.28 18.01 1.52
C THR A 243 15.55 18.28 2.32
N CYS A 244 16.69 18.23 1.63
CA CYS A 244 18.01 18.46 2.18
C CYS A 244 18.83 19.31 1.19
N TYR A 245 20.03 19.70 1.59
CA TYR A 245 20.86 20.59 0.80
C TYR A 245 22.30 20.06 0.66
N CYS A 246 22.83 20.19 -0.56
CA CYS A 246 24.24 19.96 -0.87
C CYS A 246 24.83 21.22 -1.50
N ASP A 247 26.12 21.43 -1.33
CA ASP A 247 26.82 22.48 -2.09
C ASP A 247 26.85 22.09 -3.57
N LYS A 248 26.32 22.96 -4.43
CA LYS A 248 26.23 22.81 -5.89
C LYS A 248 27.56 22.39 -6.53
N LYS A 249 28.66 22.92 -6.02
CA LYS A 249 30.04 22.64 -6.50
C LYS A 249 30.34 21.13 -6.60
N TRP A 250 29.69 20.31 -5.77
CA TRP A 250 29.96 18.89 -5.66
C TRP A 250 28.92 18.00 -6.36
N ILE A 251 28.02 18.60 -7.13
CA ILE A 251 26.96 17.88 -7.86
C ILE A 251 27.04 18.24 -9.34
N ASN A 252 27.25 17.22 -10.19
CA ASN A 252 27.16 17.35 -11.65
C ASN A 252 25.72 17.01 -12.08
N TYR A 253 25.06 17.92 -12.81
CA TYR A 253 23.71 17.74 -13.38
C TYR A 253 23.49 18.70 -14.56
#